data_e308a6a01fd58bad3933408596c1ce95
#
_entry.id   e308a6a01fd58bad3933408596c1ce95
#
_cell.length_a   1.000
_cell.length_b   1.000
_cell.length_c   1.000
_cell.angle_alpha   90.00
_cell.angle_beta   90.00
_cell.angle_gamma   90.00
#
_symmetry.space_group_name_H-M   'P 1'
#
loop_
_entity.id
_entity.type
_entity.pdbx_description
1 polymer ?
#
loop_
_entity_poly.entity_id
_entity_poly.type
_entity_poly.pdbx_seq_one_letter_code
_entity_poly.pdbx_strand_id
1 'polypeptide(L)'
;MCCKITCFYCKSYINKKEARVLAFENDKNMYFCPMTQLEICTGSYESALAALHGGADRVELCSGLEEGGITPSLGLVRAVCKLQGIRKHVLIRPRGGDFLYTPAEQEIMIDDIFAAREAGVDGVVIGGLTATGDIDMAFCRKLMDAAGSLSVTFHRAFDVCRDASLALEQIIDLGCMRLLTSGQAATAEAGIPVLCQLVQQAAGRITIMPGSGVGSQNAARILQQTGATEIHASARSDFHSKMEYRHGGVGMGRKDADEYIWKETAEEVVRAIKQEIL
;
A
#
# COMPACT_ATOMS: atom_id res chain seq x y z
N MET A 1 22.98 16.10 10.39
CA MET A 1 22.79 16.52 11.79
C MET A 1 21.35 16.25 12.14
N CYS A 2 21.08 15.12 12.81
CA CYS A 2 19.73 14.70 13.13
C CYS A 2 19.30 15.43 14.40
N CYS A 3 18.32 16.32 14.31
CA CYS A 3 17.81 17.08 15.45
C CYS A 3 16.96 16.14 16.31
N LYS A 4 17.47 15.71 17.47
CA LYS A 4 16.67 15.09 18.52
C LYS A 4 15.79 16.18 19.14
N ILE A 5 14.53 16.26 18.69
CA ILE A 5 13.53 17.09 19.38
C ILE A 5 12.63 16.13 20.15
N THR A 6 12.84 16.12 21.47
CA THR A 6 11.91 15.49 22.42
C THR A 6 10.66 16.34 22.46
N CYS A 7 9.56 15.82 21.96
CA CYS A 7 8.29 16.52 21.84
C CYS A 7 7.62 16.65 23.21
N PHE A 8 7.60 17.86 23.78
CA PHE A 8 6.73 18.25 24.88
C PHE A 8 5.77 19.35 24.37
N TYR A 9 4.48 19.09 24.45
CA TYR A 9 3.33 19.96 24.12
C TYR A 9 2.87 20.04 22.66
N CYS A 10 1.90 19.20 22.32
CA CYS A 10 1.02 19.37 21.16
C CYS A 10 -0.17 20.26 21.56
N LYS A 11 -0.35 21.45 20.95
CA LYS A 11 -1.40 22.41 21.35
C LYS A 11 -2.56 22.63 20.38
N SER A 12 -2.56 22.18 19.12
CA SER A 12 -3.76 22.31 18.28
C SER A 12 -3.70 21.49 16.98
N TYR A 13 -4.84 20.93 16.60
CA TYR A 13 -5.12 20.38 15.29
C TYR A 13 -5.60 21.49 14.36
N ILE A 14 -4.91 21.75 13.27
CA ILE A 14 -5.41 22.63 12.20
C ILE A 14 -5.74 21.80 10.97
N ASN A 15 -7.04 21.71 10.67
CA ASN A 15 -7.56 21.01 9.48
C ASN A 15 -7.53 22.00 8.29
N LYS A 16 -6.50 21.97 7.45
CA LYS A 16 -6.52 22.53 6.10
C LYS A 16 -6.78 21.42 5.11
N LYS A 17 -7.74 21.61 4.22
CA LYS A 17 -8.49 20.66 3.39
C LYS A 17 -7.76 19.48 2.73
N GLU A 18 -6.44 19.33 2.77
CA GLU A 18 -5.73 18.21 2.11
C GLU A 18 -4.39 17.78 2.74
N ALA A 19 -3.93 18.44 3.79
CA ALA A 19 -2.71 18.04 4.51
C ALA A 19 -2.99 17.96 6.00
N ARG A 20 -2.96 16.75 6.57
CA ARG A 20 -2.91 16.56 8.01
C ARG A 20 -1.49 16.90 8.46
N VAL A 21 -1.34 17.99 9.18
CA VAL A 21 -0.05 18.50 9.63
C VAL A 21 -0.12 18.76 11.13
N LEU A 22 0.83 18.24 11.90
CA LEU A 22 1.04 18.65 13.29
C LEU A 22 1.82 19.95 13.28
N ALA A 23 1.24 21.01 13.89
CA ALA A 23 1.91 22.27 14.08
C ALA A 23 2.54 22.34 15.48
N PHE A 24 3.84 22.61 15.53
CA PHE A 24 4.57 22.85 16.77
C PHE A 24 4.94 24.33 16.84
N GLU A 25 4.57 25.01 17.92
CA GLU A 25 5.03 26.36 18.22
C GLU A 25 6.30 26.30 19.07
N ASN A 26 7.38 26.86 18.58
CA ASN A 26 8.51 27.26 19.40
C ASN A 26 8.76 28.74 19.20
N ASP A 27 9.25 29.46 20.18
CA ASP A 27 9.26 30.94 20.38
C ASP A 27 9.52 31.84 19.15
N LYS A 28 9.78 31.31 17.95
CA LYS A 28 9.99 32.10 16.73
C LYS A 28 9.58 31.42 15.39
N ASN A 29 9.20 30.12 15.37
CA ASN A 29 8.86 29.45 14.11
C ASN A 29 7.78 28.36 14.33
N MET A 30 6.83 28.30 13.42
CA MET A 30 5.85 27.22 13.34
C MET A 30 6.40 26.09 12.45
N TYR A 31 6.68 24.95 13.01
CA TYR A 31 7.16 23.76 12.28
C TYR A 31 5.97 22.89 11.91
N PHE A 32 5.84 22.57 10.63
CA PHE A 32 4.86 21.62 10.13
C PHE A 32 5.54 20.27 9.95
N CYS A 33 5.19 19.29 10.76
CA CYS A 33 5.61 17.92 10.54
C CYS A 33 4.50 17.18 9.77
N PRO A 34 4.75 16.65 8.57
CA PRO A 34 3.74 15.85 7.88
C PRO A 34 3.41 14.62 8.74
N MET A 35 2.11 14.41 9.02
CA MET A 35 1.67 13.21 9.71
C MET A 35 1.94 11.98 8.83
N THR A 36 2.57 10.97 9.41
CA THR A 36 2.80 9.69 8.74
C THR A 36 1.46 9.05 8.34
N GLN A 37 1.39 8.54 7.11
CA GLN A 37 0.19 7.87 6.61
C GLN A 37 0.36 6.35 6.64
N LEU A 38 -0.68 5.67 7.11
CA LEU A 38 -0.76 4.21 7.14
C LEU A 38 -1.70 3.73 6.04
N GLU A 39 -1.18 2.90 5.14
CA GLU A 39 -1.97 2.13 4.19
C GLU A 39 -2.06 0.67 4.64
N ILE A 40 -3.26 0.09 4.56
CA ILE A 40 -3.50 -1.32 4.88
C ILE A 40 -4.01 -2.05 3.64
N CYS A 41 -3.34 -3.16 3.24
CA CYS A 41 -3.90 -4.04 2.21
C CYS A 41 -5.01 -4.92 2.81
N THR A 42 -6.14 -4.98 2.12
CA THR A 42 -7.37 -5.60 2.61
C THR A 42 -7.99 -6.49 1.54
N GLY A 43 -8.45 -7.69 1.94
CA GLY A 43 -9.01 -8.68 1.03
C GLY A 43 -10.53 -8.83 1.11
N SER A 44 -11.19 -8.13 2.04
CA SER A 44 -12.63 -8.21 2.29
C SER A 44 -13.20 -6.87 2.72
N TYR A 45 -14.52 -6.77 2.77
CA TYR A 45 -15.21 -5.60 3.32
C TYR A 45 -14.93 -5.44 4.81
N GLU A 46 -14.93 -6.54 5.55
CA GLU A 46 -14.65 -6.60 7.00
C GLU A 46 -13.23 -6.13 7.28
N SER A 47 -12.26 -6.56 6.48
CA SER A 47 -10.87 -6.07 6.56
C SER A 47 -10.77 -4.57 6.31
N ALA A 48 -11.49 -4.04 5.33
CA ALA A 48 -11.49 -2.60 5.05
C ALA A 48 -12.15 -1.80 6.19
N LEU A 49 -13.19 -2.34 6.80
CA LEU A 49 -13.86 -1.74 7.97
C LEU A 49 -12.94 -1.77 9.21
N ALA A 50 -12.25 -2.87 9.46
CA ALA A 50 -11.26 -2.99 10.53
C ALA A 50 -10.09 -2.01 10.35
N ALA A 51 -9.62 -1.82 9.11
CA ALA A 51 -8.59 -0.83 8.80
C ALA A 51 -9.06 0.61 9.10
N LEU A 52 -10.30 0.96 8.71
CA LEU A 52 -10.91 2.26 9.02
C LEU A 52 -11.01 2.48 10.55
N HIS A 53 -11.54 1.53 11.30
CA HIS A 53 -11.71 1.65 12.74
C HIS A 53 -10.37 1.64 13.49
N GLY A 54 -9.35 0.96 12.97
CA GLY A 54 -7.98 0.98 13.49
C GLY A 54 -7.23 2.27 13.20
N GLY A 55 -7.80 3.18 12.39
CA GLY A 55 -7.23 4.50 12.11
C GLY A 55 -6.27 4.53 10.92
N ALA A 56 -6.38 3.59 9.97
CA ALA A 56 -5.66 3.66 8.71
C ALA A 56 -6.12 4.88 7.88
N ASP A 57 -5.20 5.47 7.12
CA ASP A 57 -5.48 6.62 6.26
C ASP A 57 -5.94 6.19 4.86
N ARG A 58 -5.55 4.97 4.45
CA ARG A 58 -5.85 4.41 3.13
C ARG A 58 -5.94 2.89 3.21
N VAL A 59 -6.78 2.30 2.37
CA VAL A 59 -6.77 0.86 2.09
C VAL A 59 -6.33 0.61 0.66
N GLU A 60 -5.56 -0.47 0.47
CA GLU A 60 -5.34 -1.08 -0.82
C GLU A 60 -6.25 -2.31 -0.90
N LEU A 61 -7.26 -2.26 -1.79
CA LEU A 61 -8.19 -3.36 -2.00
C LEU A 61 -7.55 -4.41 -2.91
N CYS A 62 -7.52 -5.63 -2.43
CA CYS A 62 -6.96 -6.79 -3.12
C CYS A 62 -7.93 -7.97 -3.05
N SER A 63 -7.64 -9.01 -3.81
CA SER A 63 -8.06 -10.39 -3.58
C SER A 63 -6.81 -11.28 -3.62
N GLY A 64 -6.90 -12.54 -3.21
CA GLY A 64 -5.80 -13.48 -3.34
C GLY A 64 -4.50 -13.02 -2.64
N LEU A 65 -4.59 -12.48 -1.44
CA LEU A 65 -3.43 -11.96 -0.69
C LEU A 65 -2.35 -13.03 -0.41
N GLU A 66 -2.71 -14.29 -0.44
CA GLU A 66 -1.78 -15.42 -0.34
C GLU A 66 -0.87 -15.55 -1.58
N GLU A 67 -1.33 -15.02 -2.72
CA GLU A 67 -0.57 -14.96 -3.99
C GLU A 67 0.11 -13.61 -4.18
N GLY A 68 0.16 -12.79 -3.14
CA GLY A 68 0.71 -11.43 -3.19
C GLY A 68 -0.29 -10.36 -3.66
N GLY A 69 -1.57 -10.71 -3.74
CA GLY A 69 -2.65 -9.82 -4.17
C GLY A 69 -2.90 -9.86 -5.67
N ILE A 70 -4.18 -9.85 -6.03
CA ILE A 70 -4.71 -9.69 -7.40
C ILE A 70 -5.85 -8.69 -7.38
N THR A 71 -6.33 -8.27 -8.56
CA THR A 71 -7.48 -7.36 -8.71
C THR A 71 -8.69 -7.90 -7.95
N PRO A 72 -9.32 -7.11 -7.07
CA PRO A 72 -10.51 -7.53 -6.34
C PRO A 72 -11.75 -7.53 -7.24
N SER A 73 -12.79 -8.26 -6.84
CA SER A 73 -14.06 -8.20 -7.56
C SER A 73 -14.66 -6.79 -7.54
N LEU A 74 -15.30 -6.37 -8.62
CA LEU A 74 -16.00 -5.07 -8.70
C LEU A 74 -17.09 -4.94 -7.61
N GLY A 75 -17.68 -6.04 -7.17
CA GLY A 75 -18.62 -6.07 -6.04
C GLY A 75 -17.99 -5.61 -4.74
N LEU A 76 -16.78 -6.11 -4.41
CA LEU A 76 -16.01 -5.67 -3.25
C LEU A 76 -15.63 -4.19 -3.36
N VAL A 77 -15.12 -3.76 -4.53
CA VAL A 77 -14.75 -2.36 -4.77
C VAL A 77 -15.94 -1.44 -4.51
N ARG A 78 -17.12 -1.72 -5.12
CA ARG A 78 -18.33 -0.92 -4.94
C ARG A 78 -18.84 -0.89 -3.49
N ALA A 79 -18.69 -2.01 -2.76
CA ALA A 79 -19.09 -2.08 -1.36
C ALA A 79 -18.21 -1.17 -0.50
N VAL A 80 -16.88 -1.25 -0.67
CA VAL A 80 -15.91 -0.47 0.13
C VAL A 80 -15.92 1.01 -0.26
N CYS A 81 -16.24 1.38 -1.51
CA CYS A 81 -16.41 2.78 -1.92
C CYS A 81 -17.50 3.53 -1.13
N LYS A 82 -18.45 2.81 -0.52
CA LYS A 82 -19.49 3.41 0.36
C LYS A 82 -18.96 3.82 1.74
N LEU A 83 -17.82 3.27 2.18
CA LEU A 83 -17.20 3.66 3.44
C LEU A 83 -16.69 5.10 3.35
N GLN A 84 -16.95 5.89 4.38
CA GLN A 84 -16.47 7.27 4.50
C GLN A 84 -15.27 7.33 5.46
N GLY A 85 -14.40 8.32 5.27
CA GLY A 85 -13.30 8.58 6.20
C GLY A 85 -12.00 7.83 5.93
N ILE A 86 -11.94 7.02 4.87
CA ILE A 86 -10.73 6.32 4.44
C ILE A 86 -10.58 6.40 2.91
N ARG A 87 -9.36 6.54 2.40
CA ARG A 87 -9.08 6.50 0.95
C ARG A 87 -9.00 5.06 0.46
N LYS A 88 -9.44 4.81 -0.78
CA LYS A 88 -9.53 3.49 -1.40
C LYS A 88 -8.66 3.47 -2.64
N HIS A 89 -7.60 2.70 -2.62
CA HIS A 89 -6.82 2.32 -3.78
C HIS A 89 -7.14 0.87 -4.16
N VAL A 90 -7.12 0.55 -5.43
CA VAL A 90 -7.43 -0.80 -5.93
C VAL A 90 -6.20 -1.35 -6.64
N LEU A 91 -5.79 -2.55 -6.23
CA LEU A 91 -4.73 -3.28 -6.92
C LEU A 91 -5.21 -3.75 -8.29
N ILE A 92 -4.46 -3.42 -9.31
CA ILE A 92 -4.70 -3.85 -10.70
C ILE A 92 -3.61 -4.87 -11.06
N ARG A 93 -3.93 -6.14 -10.89
CA ARG A 93 -3.05 -7.27 -11.14
C ARG A 93 -3.88 -8.50 -11.50
N PRO A 94 -3.88 -8.96 -12.76
CA PRO A 94 -4.84 -9.96 -13.22
C PRO A 94 -4.55 -11.37 -12.68
N ARG A 95 -3.32 -11.64 -12.24
CA ARG A 95 -2.88 -12.95 -11.73
C ARG A 95 -1.71 -12.83 -10.76
N GLY A 96 -1.45 -13.89 -10.01
CA GLY A 96 -0.20 -14.09 -9.27
C GLY A 96 1.01 -14.34 -10.20
N GLY A 97 2.17 -14.60 -9.62
CA GLY A 97 3.42 -14.81 -10.34
C GLY A 97 4.15 -13.52 -10.72
N ASP A 98 4.79 -13.51 -11.88
CA ASP A 98 5.59 -12.40 -12.39
C ASP A 98 4.77 -11.17 -12.83
N PHE A 99 5.44 -10.18 -13.39
CA PHE A 99 4.84 -8.92 -13.83
C PHE A 99 5.05 -8.66 -15.33
N LEU A 100 5.35 -9.71 -16.09
CA LEU A 100 5.38 -9.69 -17.55
C LEU A 100 4.01 -10.12 -18.08
N TYR A 101 3.26 -9.19 -18.62
CA TYR A 101 1.87 -9.40 -19.04
C TYR A 101 1.72 -9.58 -20.54
N THR A 102 0.89 -10.55 -20.92
CA THR A 102 0.46 -10.74 -22.30
C THR A 102 -0.43 -9.57 -22.78
N PRO A 103 -0.59 -9.36 -24.10
CA PRO A 103 -1.49 -8.32 -24.60
C PRO A 103 -2.92 -8.42 -24.04
N ALA A 104 -3.46 -9.63 -23.89
CA ALA A 104 -4.79 -9.83 -23.31
C ALA A 104 -4.85 -9.44 -21.81
N GLU A 105 -3.83 -9.78 -21.03
CA GLU A 105 -3.73 -9.34 -19.62
C GLU A 105 -3.60 -7.83 -19.50
N GLN A 106 -2.87 -7.18 -20.43
CA GLN A 106 -2.76 -5.72 -20.48
C GLN A 106 -4.11 -5.06 -20.74
N GLU A 107 -4.92 -5.60 -21.66
CA GLU A 107 -6.28 -5.11 -21.93
C GLU A 107 -7.20 -5.29 -20.70
N ILE A 108 -7.16 -6.46 -20.05
CA ILE A 108 -7.91 -6.71 -18.80
C ILE A 108 -7.55 -5.68 -17.73
N MET A 109 -6.26 -5.38 -17.54
CA MET A 109 -5.82 -4.39 -16.54
C MET A 109 -6.33 -2.98 -16.86
N ILE A 110 -6.40 -2.60 -18.13
CA ILE A 110 -6.95 -1.31 -18.57
C ILE A 110 -8.46 -1.25 -18.26
N ASP A 111 -9.20 -2.30 -18.56
CA ASP A 111 -10.64 -2.40 -18.28
C ASP A 111 -10.92 -2.39 -16.77
N ASP A 112 -10.10 -3.08 -15.97
CA ASP A 112 -10.19 -3.05 -14.50
C ASP A 112 -9.99 -1.64 -13.95
N ILE A 113 -9.06 -0.84 -14.52
CA ILE A 113 -8.87 0.56 -14.14
C ILE A 113 -10.11 1.39 -14.45
N PHE A 114 -10.71 1.24 -15.63
CA PHE A 114 -11.94 1.94 -15.98
C PHE A 114 -13.08 1.59 -15.02
N ALA A 115 -13.27 0.29 -14.72
CA ALA A 115 -14.28 -0.17 -13.79
C ALA A 115 -14.07 0.35 -12.36
N ALA A 116 -12.82 0.38 -11.89
CA ALA A 116 -12.46 0.94 -10.59
C ALA A 116 -12.75 2.46 -10.53
N ARG A 117 -12.39 3.19 -11.59
CA ARG A 117 -12.66 4.63 -11.71
C ARG A 117 -14.16 4.94 -11.70
N GLU A 118 -14.96 4.18 -12.43
CA GLU A 118 -16.44 4.31 -12.42
C GLU A 118 -17.03 3.98 -11.05
N ALA A 119 -16.44 3.07 -10.30
CA ALA A 119 -16.85 2.75 -8.94
C ALA A 119 -16.53 3.86 -7.92
N GLY A 120 -15.72 4.87 -8.29
CA GLY A 120 -15.40 6.04 -7.47
C GLY A 120 -14.28 5.80 -6.48
N VAL A 121 -13.26 5.04 -6.85
CA VAL A 121 -12.04 4.87 -6.03
C VAL A 121 -11.17 6.13 -6.04
N ASP A 122 -10.32 6.29 -5.03
CA ASP A 122 -9.39 7.42 -4.91
C ASP A 122 -8.09 7.18 -5.70
N GLY A 123 -7.77 5.91 -5.99
CA GLY A 123 -6.55 5.57 -6.72
C GLY A 123 -6.47 4.12 -7.14
N VAL A 124 -5.44 3.81 -7.92
CA VAL A 124 -5.10 2.47 -8.38
C VAL A 124 -3.64 2.14 -8.09
N VAL A 125 -3.35 0.86 -7.98
CA VAL A 125 -2.01 0.34 -7.73
C VAL A 125 -1.63 -0.55 -8.90
N ILE A 126 -0.58 -0.18 -9.63
CA ILE A 126 -0.19 -0.78 -10.91
C ILE A 126 1.28 -1.15 -10.93
N GLY A 127 1.70 -1.88 -11.96
CA GLY A 127 3.08 -2.14 -12.29
C GLY A 127 3.19 -3.19 -13.39
N GLY A 128 4.23 -3.13 -14.18
CA GLY A 128 4.52 -4.06 -15.24
C GLY A 128 6.00 -4.03 -15.59
N LEU A 129 6.56 -5.18 -15.91
CA LEU A 129 7.96 -5.36 -16.28
C LEU A 129 8.09 -5.97 -17.68
N THR A 130 9.20 -5.65 -18.32
CA THR A 130 9.63 -6.35 -19.54
C THR A 130 10.24 -7.71 -19.19
N ALA A 131 10.44 -8.55 -20.22
CA ALA A 131 11.13 -9.84 -20.06
C ALA A 131 12.59 -9.69 -19.56
N THR A 132 13.18 -8.49 -19.69
CA THR A 132 14.55 -8.19 -19.20
C THR A 132 14.56 -7.62 -17.78
N GLY A 133 13.38 -7.48 -17.15
CA GLY A 133 13.24 -6.97 -15.78
C GLY A 133 13.30 -5.44 -15.67
N ASP A 134 13.14 -4.72 -16.77
CA ASP A 134 13.01 -3.27 -16.79
C ASP A 134 11.53 -2.87 -16.61
N ILE A 135 11.25 -1.63 -16.20
CA ILE A 135 9.87 -1.11 -16.20
C ILE A 135 9.33 -1.11 -17.64
N ASP A 136 8.19 -1.74 -17.90
CA ASP A 136 7.52 -1.65 -19.18
C ASP A 136 6.86 -0.27 -19.35
N MET A 137 7.67 0.70 -19.76
CA MET A 137 7.24 2.09 -19.91
C MET A 137 6.10 2.25 -20.90
N ALA A 138 6.10 1.46 -21.97
CA ALA A 138 5.06 1.56 -23.02
C ALA A 138 3.70 1.09 -22.47
N PHE A 139 3.69 -0.01 -21.75
CA PHE A 139 2.49 -0.53 -21.10
C PHE A 139 2.06 0.34 -19.91
N CYS A 140 3.00 0.69 -19.04
CA CYS A 140 2.67 1.52 -17.86
C CYS A 140 2.08 2.89 -18.25
N ARG A 141 2.50 3.51 -19.37
CA ARG A 141 1.86 4.74 -19.87
C ARG A 141 0.39 4.51 -20.23
N LYS A 142 0.03 3.39 -20.85
CA LYS A 142 -1.39 3.05 -21.13
C LYS A 142 -2.20 2.93 -19.84
N LEU A 143 -1.61 2.33 -18.80
CA LEU A 143 -2.27 2.25 -17.48
C LEU A 143 -2.44 3.63 -16.84
N MET A 144 -1.43 4.52 -16.96
CA MET A 144 -1.54 5.91 -16.48
C MET A 144 -2.60 6.69 -17.24
N ASP A 145 -2.69 6.53 -18.56
CA ASP A 145 -3.73 7.16 -19.39
C ASP A 145 -5.13 6.68 -18.98
N ALA A 146 -5.32 5.40 -18.72
CA ALA A 146 -6.58 4.83 -18.23
C ALA A 146 -6.93 5.35 -16.82
N ALA A 147 -5.95 5.48 -15.94
CA ALA A 147 -6.13 6.00 -14.57
C ALA A 147 -6.58 7.48 -14.59
N GLY A 148 -6.10 8.27 -15.55
CA GLY A 148 -6.46 9.68 -15.69
C GLY A 148 -6.09 10.51 -14.46
N SER A 149 -7.07 11.03 -13.73
CA SER A 149 -6.86 11.85 -12.53
C SER A 149 -6.74 11.07 -11.22
N LEU A 150 -6.84 9.74 -11.25
CA LEU A 150 -6.69 8.93 -10.05
C LEU A 150 -5.26 9.00 -9.50
N SER A 151 -5.14 8.86 -8.18
CA SER A 151 -3.82 8.68 -7.54
C SER A 151 -3.24 7.32 -7.95
N VAL A 152 -2.01 7.28 -8.46
CA VAL A 152 -1.37 6.04 -8.90
C VAL A 152 -0.21 5.69 -7.99
N THR A 153 -0.20 4.44 -7.50
CA THR A 153 0.92 3.83 -6.79
C THR A 153 1.56 2.77 -7.69
N PHE A 154 2.87 2.79 -7.86
CA PHE A 154 3.59 1.67 -8.47
C PHE A 154 3.88 0.62 -7.39
N HIS A 155 3.51 -0.64 -7.64
CA HIS A 155 3.58 -1.72 -6.66
C HIS A 155 4.94 -2.44 -6.66
N ARG A 156 5.02 -3.53 -5.88
CA ARG A 156 6.23 -4.32 -5.65
C ARG A 156 6.82 -5.05 -6.87
N ALA A 157 6.29 -4.86 -8.07
CA ALA A 157 7.03 -5.22 -9.30
C ALA A 157 8.42 -4.56 -9.32
N PHE A 158 8.53 -3.36 -8.70
CA PHE A 158 9.81 -2.70 -8.47
C PHE A 158 10.82 -3.56 -7.70
N ASP A 159 10.37 -4.36 -6.74
CA ASP A 159 11.28 -5.16 -5.90
C ASP A 159 12.00 -6.28 -6.68
N VAL A 160 11.52 -6.62 -7.87
CA VAL A 160 12.13 -7.62 -8.76
C VAL A 160 12.63 -7.02 -10.08
N CYS A 161 12.67 -5.69 -10.20
CA CYS A 161 13.30 -5.04 -11.35
C CYS A 161 14.83 -5.16 -11.31
N ARG A 162 15.45 -5.04 -12.48
CA ARG A 162 16.88 -5.24 -12.65
C ARG A 162 17.74 -4.12 -12.04
N ASP A 163 17.28 -2.88 -12.14
CA ASP A 163 17.99 -1.68 -11.71
C ASP A 163 17.03 -0.74 -10.96
N ALA A 164 17.18 -0.69 -9.65
CA ALA A 164 16.31 0.11 -8.79
C ALA A 164 16.42 1.61 -9.03
N SER A 165 17.64 2.11 -9.30
CA SER A 165 17.87 3.55 -9.50
C SER A 165 17.26 4.04 -10.81
N LEU A 166 17.46 3.29 -11.90
CA LEU A 166 16.84 3.59 -13.19
C LEU A 166 15.31 3.45 -13.13
N ALA A 167 14.82 2.37 -12.51
CA ALA A 167 13.39 2.13 -12.36
C ALA A 167 12.69 3.24 -11.57
N LEU A 168 13.31 3.78 -10.52
CA LEU A 168 12.75 4.92 -9.77
C LEU A 168 12.57 6.14 -10.66
N GLU A 169 13.57 6.52 -11.47
CA GLU A 169 13.42 7.66 -12.40
C GLU A 169 12.31 7.41 -13.43
N GLN A 170 12.24 6.19 -13.97
CA GLN A 170 11.18 5.82 -14.92
C GLN A 170 9.77 5.92 -14.28
N ILE A 171 9.62 5.50 -13.03
CA ILE A 171 8.33 5.58 -12.30
C ILE A 171 7.97 7.04 -11.98
N ILE A 172 8.97 7.88 -11.69
CA ILE A 172 8.78 9.33 -11.54
C ILE A 172 8.34 9.95 -12.87
N ASP A 173 8.98 9.58 -13.97
CA ASP A 173 8.64 10.08 -15.33
C ASP A 173 7.24 9.62 -15.79
N LEU A 174 6.76 8.47 -15.31
CA LEU A 174 5.37 8.03 -15.50
C LEU A 174 4.36 8.93 -14.79
N GLY A 175 4.77 9.69 -13.76
CA GLY A 175 3.89 10.51 -12.95
C GLY A 175 3.20 9.76 -11.81
N CYS A 176 3.72 8.62 -11.39
CA CYS A 176 3.21 7.91 -10.21
C CYS A 176 3.40 8.76 -8.95
N MET A 177 2.40 8.79 -8.09
CA MET A 177 2.47 9.54 -6.83
C MET A 177 3.22 8.79 -5.72
N ARG A 178 3.26 7.46 -5.81
CA ARG A 178 3.87 6.57 -4.79
C ARG A 178 4.59 5.41 -5.43
N LEU A 179 5.59 4.93 -4.72
CA LEU A 179 6.27 3.66 -4.97
C LEU A 179 6.17 2.81 -3.70
N LEU A 180 5.43 1.69 -3.78
CA LEU A 180 5.40 0.66 -2.74
C LEU A 180 6.55 -0.32 -2.97
N THR A 181 7.44 -0.43 -2.01
CA THR A 181 8.63 -1.28 -2.14
C THR A 181 9.15 -1.78 -0.79
N SER A 182 9.80 -2.93 -0.80
CA SER A 182 10.59 -3.43 0.33
C SER A 182 12.08 -3.08 0.20
N GLY A 183 12.47 -2.25 -0.78
CA GLY A 183 13.87 -1.97 -1.07
C GLY A 183 14.59 -3.17 -1.70
N GLN A 184 13.88 -3.92 -2.58
CA GLN A 184 14.38 -5.14 -3.22
C GLN A 184 14.86 -6.23 -2.24
N ALA A 185 14.32 -6.23 -1.03
CA ALA A 185 14.63 -7.20 0.03
C ALA A 185 13.41 -8.04 0.40
N ALA A 186 13.61 -9.10 1.17
CA ALA A 186 12.52 -9.95 1.63
C ALA A 186 11.48 -9.18 2.49
N THR A 187 11.96 -8.21 3.28
CA THR A 187 11.13 -7.33 4.11
C THR A 187 11.60 -5.89 4.02
N ALA A 188 10.71 -4.93 4.30
CA ALA A 188 11.06 -3.51 4.36
C ALA A 188 12.16 -3.22 5.39
N GLU A 189 12.18 -3.96 6.50
CA GLU A 189 13.21 -3.83 7.51
C GLU A 189 14.60 -4.24 7.00
N ALA A 190 14.70 -5.35 6.27
CA ALA A 190 15.96 -5.78 5.64
C ALA A 190 16.38 -4.82 4.51
N GLY A 191 15.41 -4.16 3.86
CA GLY A 191 15.62 -3.23 2.77
C GLY A 191 15.92 -1.79 3.19
N ILE A 192 15.99 -1.47 4.47
CA ILE A 192 16.22 -0.09 4.96
C ILE A 192 17.39 0.61 4.25
N PRO A 193 18.57 -0.01 4.00
CA PRO A 193 19.64 0.68 3.30
C PRO A 193 19.27 1.17 1.90
N VAL A 194 18.55 0.34 1.13
CA VAL A 194 18.08 0.70 -0.21
C VAL A 194 16.93 1.71 -0.13
N LEU A 195 15.99 1.53 0.80
CA LEU A 195 14.90 2.47 1.03
C LEU A 195 15.41 3.88 1.35
N CYS A 196 16.47 4.02 2.15
CA CYS A 196 17.15 5.30 2.40
C CYS A 196 17.66 5.94 1.11
N GLN A 197 18.32 5.15 0.24
CA GLN A 197 18.83 5.63 -1.05
C GLN A 197 17.68 6.09 -1.96
N LEU A 198 16.58 5.30 -2.02
CA LEU A 198 15.42 5.65 -2.82
C LEU A 198 14.74 6.92 -2.33
N VAL A 199 14.59 7.13 -1.02
CA VAL A 199 14.03 8.37 -0.45
C VAL A 199 14.92 9.57 -0.81
N GLN A 200 16.24 9.43 -0.71
CA GLN A 200 17.18 10.48 -1.08
C GLN A 200 17.13 10.79 -2.58
N GLN A 201 17.14 9.76 -3.43
CA GLN A 201 17.07 9.90 -4.89
C GLN A 201 15.73 10.48 -5.32
N ALA A 202 14.62 10.06 -4.71
CA ALA A 202 13.28 10.59 -4.97
C ALA A 202 13.20 12.09 -4.74
N ALA A 203 13.89 12.63 -3.73
CA ALA A 203 13.99 14.06 -3.41
C ALA A 203 12.62 14.75 -3.36
N GLY A 204 11.58 14.07 -2.88
CA GLY A 204 10.21 14.58 -2.79
C GLY A 204 9.42 14.56 -4.11
N ARG A 205 9.99 14.07 -5.23
CA ARG A 205 9.29 13.96 -6.52
C ARG A 205 8.24 12.84 -6.55
N ILE A 206 8.43 11.83 -5.72
CA ILE A 206 7.51 10.69 -5.51
C ILE A 206 7.60 10.27 -4.04
N THR A 207 6.50 9.76 -3.48
CA THR A 207 6.50 9.19 -2.12
C THR A 207 7.00 7.75 -2.15
N ILE A 208 8.08 7.46 -1.43
CA ILE A 208 8.53 6.09 -1.18
C ILE A 208 7.73 5.55 0.01
N MET A 209 7.03 4.44 -0.19
CA MET A 209 6.19 3.79 0.82
C MET A 209 6.74 2.39 1.13
N PRO A 210 7.49 2.23 2.23
CA PRO A 210 7.98 0.92 2.65
C PRO A 210 6.83 -0.05 2.93
N GLY A 211 6.96 -1.30 2.44
CA GLY A 211 6.01 -2.38 2.68
C GLY A 211 6.67 -3.75 2.66
N SER A 212 5.98 -4.78 3.09
CA SER A 212 6.43 -6.15 3.36
C SER A 212 7.01 -6.32 4.76
N GLY A 213 6.36 -7.17 5.57
CA GLY A 213 6.80 -7.50 6.93
C GLY A 213 6.71 -6.33 7.92
N VAL A 214 5.87 -5.34 7.64
CA VAL A 214 5.63 -4.20 8.54
C VAL A 214 4.61 -4.57 9.60
N GLY A 215 4.93 -4.25 10.85
CA GLY A 215 4.08 -4.42 12.03
C GLY A 215 4.39 -3.36 13.10
N SER A 216 3.67 -3.37 14.22
CA SER A 216 3.87 -2.40 15.30
C SER A 216 5.31 -2.40 15.87
N GLN A 217 5.97 -3.57 15.85
CA GLN A 217 7.31 -3.74 16.40
C GLN A 217 8.43 -3.09 15.55
N ASN A 218 8.18 -2.75 14.27
CA ASN A 218 9.21 -2.23 13.37
C ASN A 218 8.81 -0.98 12.57
N ALA A 219 7.52 -0.62 12.50
CA ALA A 219 7.01 0.49 11.68
C ALA A 219 7.71 1.82 12.00
N ALA A 220 7.77 2.22 13.28
CA ALA A 220 8.43 3.45 13.71
C ALA A 220 9.91 3.47 13.32
N ARG A 221 10.61 2.35 13.52
CA ARG A 221 12.04 2.23 13.16
C ARG A 221 12.29 2.35 11.67
N ILE A 222 11.45 1.69 10.83
CA ILE A 222 11.55 1.77 9.38
C ILE A 222 11.40 3.23 8.94
N LEU A 223 10.35 3.92 9.39
CA LEU A 223 10.11 5.33 9.06
C LEU A 223 11.24 6.24 9.51
N GLN A 224 11.68 6.09 10.76
CA GLN A 224 12.75 6.91 11.33
C GLN A 224 14.07 6.76 10.57
N GLN A 225 14.43 5.53 10.17
CA GLN A 225 15.68 5.27 9.50
C GLN A 225 15.66 5.63 8.02
N THR A 226 14.51 5.44 7.35
CA THR A 226 14.40 5.72 5.91
C THR A 226 14.04 7.16 5.59
N GLY A 227 13.38 7.86 6.51
CA GLY A 227 12.78 9.18 6.26
C GLY A 227 11.50 9.12 5.42
N ALA A 228 10.92 7.92 5.21
CA ALA A 228 9.64 7.78 4.53
C ALA A 228 8.51 8.38 5.37
N THR A 229 7.48 8.91 4.69
CA THR A 229 6.31 9.55 5.31
C THR A 229 5.02 8.75 5.18
N GLU A 230 5.06 7.67 4.42
CA GLU A 230 3.97 6.71 4.27
C GLU A 230 4.50 5.29 4.52
N ILE A 231 3.65 4.40 5.01
CA ILE A 231 4.02 3.00 5.27
C ILE A 231 2.85 2.07 4.95
N HIS A 232 3.16 0.88 4.44
CA HIS A 232 2.17 -0.12 4.04
C HIS A 232 2.29 -1.38 4.89
N ALA A 233 1.15 -1.89 5.37
CA ALA A 233 1.07 -3.11 6.16
C ALA A 233 -0.17 -3.94 5.80
N SER A 234 -0.20 -5.21 6.23
CA SER A 234 -1.39 -6.07 6.10
C SER A 234 -2.19 -6.18 7.40
N ALA A 235 -1.55 -6.02 8.55
CA ALA A 235 -2.17 -6.07 9.88
C ALA A 235 -3.11 -7.27 10.09
N ARG A 236 -2.74 -8.46 9.55
CA ARG A 236 -3.59 -9.65 9.53
C ARG A 236 -3.40 -10.52 10.77
N SER A 237 -4.51 -11.08 11.25
CA SER A 237 -4.56 -12.17 12.24
C SER A 237 -5.39 -13.35 11.73
N ASP A 238 -5.34 -14.47 12.45
CA ASP A 238 -6.18 -15.63 12.13
C ASP A 238 -7.64 -15.35 12.50
N PHE A 239 -8.51 -15.63 11.55
CA PHE A 239 -9.95 -15.56 11.71
C PHE A 239 -10.55 -16.96 11.63
N HIS A 240 -11.41 -17.32 12.60
CA HIS A 240 -12.03 -18.60 12.69
C HIS A 240 -13.47 -18.56 12.19
N SER A 241 -13.82 -19.52 11.33
CA SER A 241 -15.17 -19.65 10.82
C SER A 241 -16.19 -19.88 11.95
N LYS A 242 -17.34 -19.24 11.80
CA LYS A 242 -18.51 -19.43 12.66
C LYS A 242 -19.40 -20.61 12.20
N MET A 243 -18.99 -21.34 11.15
CA MET A 243 -19.72 -22.55 10.74
C MET A 243 -19.63 -23.60 11.84
N GLU A 244 -20.78 -24.12 12.26
CA GLU A 244 -20.88 -25.19 13.24
C GLU A 244 -20.57 -26.55 12.62
N TYR A 245 -21.10 -26.80 11.42
CA TYR A 245 -20.79 -28.04 10.69
C TYR A 245 -19.40 -27.95 10.07
N ARG A 246 -18.59 -28.99 10.31
CA ARG A 246 -17.24 -29.15 9.78
C ARG A 246 -17.14 -30.46 8.98
N HIS A 247 -16.74 -30.36 7.70
CA HIS A 247 -16.44 -31.55 6.90
C HIS A 247 -14.94 -31.83 6.94
N GLY A 248 -14.54 -33.00 7.43
CA GLY A 248 -13.14 -33.41 7.43
C GLY A 248 -12.73 -34.05 6.11
N GLY A 249 -11.47 -33.87 5.72
CA GLY A 249 -10.84 -34.57 4.61
C GLY A 249 -11.09 -34.02 3.20
N VAL A 250 -11.69 -32.85 3.05
CA VAL A 250 -11.83 -32.16 1.75
C VAL A 250 -11.16 -30.80 1.83
N GLY A 251 -10.13 -30.57 1.01
CA GLY A 251 -9.44 -29.29 0.85
C GLY A 251 -9.84 -28.61 -0.47
N MET A 252 -10.01 -27.29 -0.47
CA MET A 252 -10.47 -26.48 -1.62
C MET A 252 -9.36 -25.65 -2.25
N GLY A 253 -8.13 -26.08 -2.17
CA GLY A 253 -7.03 -25.37 -2.85
C GLY A 253 -5.69 -25.59 -2.20
N ARG A 254 -5.40 -24.94 -1.09
CA ARG A 254 -4.10 -25.08 -0.41
C ARG A 254 -3.99 -26.45 0.26
N LYS A 255 -2.93 -27.17 -0.08
CA LYS A 255 -2.62 -28.43 0.60
C LYS A 255 -2.38 -28.17 2.10
N ASP A 256 -2.99 -28.97 2.93
CA ASP A 256 -2.86 -28.90 4.40
C ASP A 256 -3.41 -27.61 5.05
N ALA A 257 -4.24 -26.83 4.35
CA ALA A 257 -4.93 -25.67 4.93
C ALA A 257 -6.21 -26.13 5.67
N ASP A 258 -6.51 -25.50 6.82
CA ASP A 258 -7.82 -25.58 7.44
C ASP A 258 -8.76 -24.60 6.76
N GLU A 259 -9.78 -25.10 6.04
CA GLU A 259 -10.77 -24.27 5.34
C GLU A 259 -11.62 -23.39 6.27
N TYR A 260 -11.51 -23.60 7.56
CA TYR A 260 -12.25 -22.86 8.58
C TYR A 260 -11.40 -21.81 9.31
N ILE A 261 -10.16 -21.60 8.84
CA ILE A 261 -9.25 -20.57 9.34
C ILE A 261 -8.67 -19.81 8.14
N TRP A 262 -8.80 -18.49 8.16
CA TRP A 262 -8.16 -17.62 7.16
C TRP A 262 -7.62 -16.35 7.81
N LYS A 263 -6.87 -15.58 7.06
CA LYS A 263 -6.28 -14.32 7.52
C LYS A 263 -7.17 -13.13 7.16
N GLU A 264 -7.52 -12.31 8.15
CA GLU A 264 -8.23 -11.04 7.98
C GLU A 264 -7.45 -9.91 8.68
N THR A 265 -7.64 -8.67 8.22
CA THR A 265 -7.13 -7.49 8.92
C THR A 265 -7.83 -7.37 10.27
N ALA A 266 -7.03 -7.17 11.32
CA ALA A 266 -7.52 -6.99 12.67
C ALA A 266 -7.41 -5.52 13.12
N GLU A 267 -8.50 -4.95 13.61
CA GLU A 267 -8.58 -3.54 14.03
C GLU A 267 -7.52 -3.20 15.09
N GLU A 268 -7.33 -4.06 16.08
CA GLU A 268 -6.35 -3.89 17.15
C GLU A 268 -4.91 -3.87 16.64
N VAL A 269 -4.60 -4.67 15.59
CA VAL A 269 -3.26 -4.70 14.98
C VAL A 269 -3.03 -3.41 14.17
N VAL A 270 -4.03 -2.95 13.43
CA VAL A 270 -3.97 -1.65 12.71
C VAL A 270 -3.75 -0.51 13.71
N ARG A 271 -4.53 -0.49 14.79
CA ARG A 271 -4.43 0.52 15.85
C ARG A 271 -3.05 0.53 16.50
N ALA A 272 -2.49 -0.65 16.78
CA ALA A 272 -1.14 -0.77 17.35
C ALA A 272 -0.08 -0.21 16.40
N ILE A 273 -0.15 -0.50 15.09
CA ILE A 273 0.77 0.09 14.10
C ILE A 273 0.58 1.62 14.06
N LYS A 274 -0.68 2.09 14.04
CA LYS A 274 -0.97 3.53 13.95
C LYS A 274 -0.42 4.31 15.14
N GLN A 275 -0.49 3.75 16.35
CA GLN A 275 0.03 4.37 17.57
C GLN A 275 1.57 4.52 17.55
N GLU A 276 2.28 3.58 16.95
CA GLU A 276 3.75 3.62 16.87
C GLU A 276 4.28 4.66 15.87
N ILE A 277 3.44 5.13 14.93
CA ILE A 277 3.86 6.03 13.85
C ILE A 277 3.27 7.45 13.97
N LEU A 278 2.50 7.72 15.05
CA LEU A 278 2.02 9.06 15.40
C LEU A 278 3.11 9.82 16.15
#